data_4832ec0796f5a7a6a464b485ea85f822
#
_entry.id   4832ec0796f5a7a6a464b485ea85f822
#
_cell.length_a   1.000
_cell.length_b   1.000
_cell.length_c   1.000
_cell.angle_alpha   90.00
_cell.angle_beta   90.00
_cell.angle_gamma   90.00
#
_symmetry.space_group_name_H-M   'P 1'
#
loop_
_entity.id
_entity.type
_entity.pdbx_description
1 polymer ?
#
loop_
_entity_poly.entity_id
_entity_poly.type
_entity_poly.pdbx_seq_one_letter_code
_entity_poly.pdbx_strand_id
1 'polypeptide(L)'
;MTANKTNIITLICNKGGVGRSTTAINYAWSLAIKDKKVLVCDLDAQANASSTLALDYGTDVVDRGKNMTNLLKSSGEGALDFIVDTRNKNIKLLASTLVLDSTEGEVKSFLDLNIFKLFDHMFNN
;
A
#
# COMPACT_ATOMS: atom_id res chain seq x y z
N MET A 1 1.73 -7.18 -28.86
CA MET A 1 1.14 -7.00 -27.51
C MET A 1 2.03 -6.07 -26.72
N THR A 2 1.50 -4.90 -26.38
CA THR A 2 2.26 -3.94 -25.58
C THR A 2 2.25 -4.39 -24.11
N ALA A 3 3.42 -4.42 -23.50
CA ALA A 3 3.52 -4.67 -22.07
C ALA A 3 2.79 -3.56 -21.30
N ASN A 4 2.02 -3.93 -20.30
CA ASN A 4 1.38 -2.96 -19.42
C ASN A 4 2.45 -2.21 -18.64
N LYS A 5 2.43 -0.89 -18.76
CA LYS A 5 3.37 -0.05 -18.04
C LYS A 5 2.83 0.26 -16.66
N THR A 6 3.59 -0.07 -15.63
CA THR A 6 3.28 0.32 -14.25
C THR A 6 3.77 1.74 -14.01
N ASN A 7 2.87 2.58 -13.50
CA ASN A 7 3.22 3.94 -13.08
C ASN A 7 3.26 4.00 -11.57
N ILE A 8 4.31 4.60 -11.03
CA ILE A 8 4.43 4.82 -9.59
C ILE A 8 4.23 6.29 -9.31
N ILE A 9 3.29 6.60 -8.44
CA ILE A 9 2.93 7.95 -8.05
C ILE A 9 3.13 8.07 -6.55
N THR A 10 3.93 9.03 -6.12
CA THR A 10 4.23 9.24 -4.71
C THR A 10 3.62 10.56 -4.25
N LEU A 11 2.88 10.50 -3.15
CA LEU A 11 2.30 11.68 -2.50
C LEU A 11 3.10 11.97 -1.24
N ILE A 12 3.81 13.07 -1.26
CA ILE A 12 4.70 13.46 -0.17
C ILE A 12 4.24 14.79 0.42
N CYS A 13 4.21 14.86 1.75
CA CYS A 13 3.95 16.10 2.44
C CYS A 13 4.67 16.12 3.79
N ASN A 14 5.29 17.24 4.11
CA ASN A 14 6.04 17.41 5.36
C ASN A 14 5.18 17.84 6.54
N LYS A 15 3.90 18.16 6.29
CA LYS A 15 2.98 18.58 7.35
C LYS A 15 1.80 17.62 7.42
N GLY A 16 1.43 17.18 8.62
CA GLY A 16 0.21 16.45 8.85
C GLY A 16 -1.03 17.30 8.57
N GLY A 17 -2.15 16.66 8.27
CA GLY A 17 -3.44 17.34 8.14
C GLY A 17 -3.67 18.10 6.85
N VAL A 18 -2.85 17.90 5.81
CA VAL A 18 -2.97 18.63 4.54
C VAL A 18 -3.72 17.85 3.44
N GLY A 19 -4.44 16.79 3.80
CA GLY A 19 -5.27 16.05 2.86
C GLY A 19 -4.53 15.01 2.02
N ARG A 20 -3.34 14.62 2.41
CA ARG A 20 -2.54 13.64 1.67
C ARG A 20 -3.26 12.29 1.53
N SER A 21 -3.79 11.76 2.63
CA SER A 21 -4.53 10.49 2.61
C SER A 21 -5.81 10.60 1.79
N THR A 22 -6.55 11.69 1.94
CA THR A 22 -7.76 11.94 1.17
C THR A 22 -7.46 12.01 -0.31
N THR A 23 -6.39 12.70 -0.70
CA THR A 23 -5.97 12.80 -2.10
C THR A 23 -5.60 11.43 -2.66
N ALA A 24 -4.83 10.63 -1.92
CA ALA A 24 -4.42 9.30 -2.34
C ALA A 24 -5.63 8.37 -2.55
N ILE A 25 -6.57 8.39 -1.61
CA ILE A 25 -7.78 7.57 -1.68
C ILE A 25 -8.63 7.96 -2.90
N ASN A 26 -8.88 9.25 -3.08
CA ASN A 26 -9.70 9.73 -4.18
C ASN A 26 -9.03 9.46 -5.53
N TYR A 27 -7.71 9.59 -5.61
CA TYR A 27 -6.98 9.28 -6.83
C TYR A 27 -7.08 7.79 -7.16
N ALA A 28 -6.88 6.92 -6.17
CA ALA A 28 -7.00 5.48 -6.36
C ALA A 28 -8.40 5.10 -6.87
N TRP A 29 -9.45 5.66 -6.27
CA TRP A 29 -10.81 5.39 -6.70
C TRP A 29 -11.08 5.90 -8.11
N SER A 30 -10.57 7.07 -8.47
CA SER A 30 -10.77 7.61 -9.82
C SER A 30 -10.12 6.73 -10.89
N LEU A 31 -8.99 6.12 -10.59
CA LEU A 31 -8.34 5.16 -11.49
C LEU A 31 -9.12 3.84 -11.55
N ALA A 32 -9.57 3.37 -10.41
CA ALA A 32 -10.29 2.09 -10.32
C ALA A 32 -11.62 2.12 -11.07
N ILE A 33 -12.32 3.25 -11.08
CA ILE A 33 -13.54 3.44 -11.84
C ILE A 33 -13.27 3.29 -13.34
N LYS A 34 -12.07 3.61 -13.79
CA LYS A 34 -11.63 3.45 -15.19
C LYS A 34 -11.04 2.07 -15.47
N ASP A 35 -11.34 1.09 -14.63
CA ASP A 35 -10.82 -0.28 -14.72
C ASP A 35 -9.30 -0.40 -14.62
N LYS A 36 -8.65 0.58 -14.02
CA LYS A 36 -7.22 0.49 -13.73
C LYS A 36 -7.00 -0.31 -12.45
N LYS A 37 -5.93 -1.11 -12.43
CA LYS A 37 -5.52 -1.84 -11.22
C LYS A 37 -4.61 -0.93 -10.41
N VAL A 38 -4.91 -0.80 -9.13
CA VAL A 38 -4.20 0.12 -8.22
C VAL A 38 -3.72 -0.63 -6.99
N LEU A 39 -2.47 -0.42 -6.64
CA LEU A 39 -1.94 -0.79 -5.33
C LEU A 39 -1.67 0.49 -4.55
N VAL A 40 -2.33 0.64 -3.42
CA VAL A 40 -2.03 1.72 -2.49
C VAL A 40 -1.05 1.20 -1.44
N CYS A 41 0.11 1.84 -1.35
CA CYS A 41 1.10 1.56 -0.31
C CYS A 41 1.04 2.68 0.71
N ASP A 42 0.53 2.40 1.89
CA ASP A 42 0.44 3.39 2.96
C ASP A 42 1.69 3.33 3.82
N LEU A 43 2.48 4.39 3.77
CA LEU A 43 3.74 4.49 4.50
C LEU A 43 3.65 5.46 5.68
N ASP A 44 2.45 5.91 6.01
CA ASP A 44 2.21 6.81 7.14
C ASP A 44 1.85 5.98 8.37
N ALA A 45 2.62 6.14 9.45
CA ALA A 45 2.37 5.44 10.71
C ALA A 45 0.99 5.74 11.31
N GLN A 46 0.36 6.85 10.94
CA GLN A 46 -1.01 7.15 11.37
C GLN A 46 -2.06 6.25 10.70
N ALA A 47 -1.67 5.60 9.59
CA ALA A 47 -2.49 4.60 8.90
C ALA A 47 -3.88 5.09 8.46
N ASN A 48 -4.01 6.38 8.13
CA ASN A 48 -5.31 6.96 7.75
C ASN A 48 -5.86 6.37 6.46
N ALA A 49 -5.03 6.22 5.43
CA ALA A 49 -5.45 5.60 4.19
C ALA A 49 -5.77 4.12 4.41
N SER A 50 -4.96 3.43 5.20
CA SER A 50 -5.15 2.00 5.49
C SER A 50 -6.47 1.73 6.21
N SER A 51 -6.77 2.49 7.27
CA SER A 51 -8.01 2.30 8.04
C SER A 51 -9.25 2.63 7.22
N THR A 52 -9.12 3.54 6.26
CA THR A 52 -10.24 3.92 5.38
C THR A 52 -10.45 2.91 4.25
N LEU A 53 -9.39 2.44 3.62
CA LEU A 53 -9.47 1.58 2.43
C LEU A 53 -9.64 0.11 2.75
N ALA A 54 -9.04 -0.40 3.82
CA ALA A 54 -9.08 -1.82 4.13
C ALA A 54 -10.51 -2.30 4.31
N LEU A 55 -10.82 -3.45 3.75
CA LEU A 55 -12.14 -4.07 3.91
C LEU A 55 -12.45 -4.35 5.38
N ASP A 56 -11.48 -4.90 6.10
CA ASP A 56 -11.56 -5.10 7.54
C ASP A 56 -10.19 -4.86 8.17
N TYR A 57 -9.92 -3.61 8.52
CA TYR A 57 -8.62 -3.19 9.05
C TYR A 57 -8.25 -3.97 10.33
N GLY A 58 -9.20 -4.08 11.25
CA GLY A 58 -8.94 -4.75 12.54
C GLY A 58 -8.58 -6.22 12.36
N THR A 59 -9.30 -6.94 11.53
CA THR A 59 -9.07 -8.36 11.32
C THR A 59 -7.87 -8.61 10.41
N ASP A 60 -7.83 -7.98 9.24
CA ASP A 60 -6.82 -8.30 8.24
C ASP A 60 -5.46 -7.67 8.57
N VAL A 61 -5.45 -6.41 8.93
CA VAL A 61 -4.22 -5.65 9.12
C VAL A 61 -3.64 -5.85 10.51
N VAL A 62 -4.47 -5.78 11.54
CA VAL A 62 -4.03 -5.87 12.94
C VAL A 62 -3.93 -7.32 13.38
N ASP A 63 -5.04 -8.05 13.40
CA ASP A 63 -5.08 -9.40 13.97
C ASP A 63 -4.30 -10.41 13.14
N ARG A 64 -4.47 -10.40 11.83
CA ARG A 64 -3.75 -11.29 10.91
C ARG A 64 -2.36 -10.78 10.54
N GLY A 65 -2.04 -9.56 10.92
CA GLY A 65 -0.73 -8.98 10.69
C GLY A 65 -0.38 -8.71 9.24
N LYS A 66 -1.36 -8.54 8.36
CA LYS A 66 -1.11 -8.23 6.95
C LYS A 66 -0.84 -6.74 6.78
N ASN A 67 0.40 -6.36 6.99
CA ASN A 67 0.79 -4.97 7.00
C ASN A 67 2.25 -4.79 6.59
N MET A 68 2.62 -3.54 6.33
CA MET A 68 3.94 -3.13 5.89
C MET A 68 5.01 -3.51 6.93
N THR A 69 4.73 -3.34 8.20
CA THR A 69 5.69 -3.65 9.27
C THR A 69 6.14 -5.11 9.22
N ASN A 70 5.19 -6.03 9.13
CA ASN A 70 5.50 -7.45 9.08
C ASN A 70 6.15 -7.85 7.75
N LEU A 71 5.75 -7.23 6.65
CA LEU A 71 6.40 -7.45 5.37
C LEU A 71 7.88 -7.08 5.43
N LEU A 72 8.19 -5.95 6.03
CA LEU A 72 9.59 -5.50 6.17
C LEU A 72 10.40 -6.44 7.05
N LYS A 73 9.80 -6.95 8.12
CA LYS A 73 10.45 -7.93 9.00
C LYS A 73 10.73 -9.26 8.30
N SER A 74 9.94 -9.60 7.27
CA SER A 74 10.11 -10.83 6.49
C SER A 74 11.15 -10.68 5.38
N SER A 75 11.82 -9.56 5.27
CA SER A 75 12.76 -9.21 4.19
C SER A 75 12.09 -9.17 2.81
N GLY A 76 10.79 -8.93 2.77
CA GLY A 76 10.01 -8.81 1.55
C GLY A 76 9.59 -10.13 0.92
N GLU A 77 9.94 -11.26 1.52
CA GLU A 77 9.50 -12.57 1.02
C GLU A 77 7.99 -12.76 1.27
N GLY A 78 7.31 -13.38 0.32
CA GLY A 78 5.89 -13.63 0.43
C GLY A 78 5.06 -12.36 0.46
N ALA A 79 5.49 -11.33 -0.24
CA ALA A 79 4.84 -10.00 -0.20
C ALA A 79 3.35 -10.06 -0.50
N LEU A 80 2.91 -10.96 -1.37
CA LEU A 80 1.49 -11.11 -1.69
C LEU A 80 0.65 -11.50 -0.48
N ASP A 81 1.23 -12.19 0.48
CA ASP A 81 0.51 -12.60 1.69
C ASP A 81 0.18 -11.42 2.61
N PHE A 82 0.83 -10.28 2.42
CA PHE A 82 0.63 -9.07 3.23
C PHE A 82 -0.30 -8.06 2.57
N ILE A 83 -0.76 -8.33 1.35
CA ILE A 83 -1.69 -7.46 0.64
C ILE A 83 -3.10 -7.76 1.11
N VAL A 84 -3.89 -6.72 1.35
CA VAL A 84 -5.27 -6.86 1.77
C VAL A 84 -6.23 -6.31 0.73
N ASP A 85 -7.44 -6.86 0.75
CA ASP A 85 -8.51 -6.40 -0.12
C ASP A 85 -9.12 -5.10 0.39
N THR A 86 -9.70 -4.36 -0.53
CA THR A 86 -10.51 -3.19 -0.24
C THR A 86 -11.93 -3.43 -0.76
N ARG A 87 -12.81 -2.45 -0.55
CA ARG A 87 -14.18 -2.52 -1.07
C ARG A 87 -14.24 -2.43 -2.60
N ASN A 88 -13.15 -2.00 -3.22
CA ASN A 88 -13.05 -1.95 -4.67
C ASN A 88 -12.12 -3.06 -5.16
N LYS A 89 -12.63 -3.94 -6.03
CA LYS A 89 -11.85 -5.07 -6.56
C LYS A 89 -10.60 -4.66 -7.33
N ASN A 90 -10.56 -3.42 -7.81
CA ASN A 90 -9.42 -2.89 -8.57
C ASN A 90 -8.38 -2.20 -7.68
N ILE A 91 -8.66 -2.08 -6.39
CA ILE A 91 -7.74 -1.47 -5.43
C ILE A 91 -7.28 -2.52 -4.43
N LYS A 92 -5.99 -2.74 -4.36
CA LYS A 92 -5.32 -3.53 -3.33
C LYS A 92 -4.55 -2.59 -2.42
N LEU A 93 -4.31 -3.03 -1.20
CA LEU A 93 -3.69 -2.20 -0.18
C LEU A 93 -2.54 -2.93 0.50
N LEU A 94 -1.40 -2.28 0.57
CA LEU A 94 -0.33 -2.65 1.49
C LEU A 94 -0.41 -1.68 2.66
N ALA A 95 -0.98 -2.16 3.75
CA ALA A 95 -1.42 -1.31 4.85
C ALA A 95 -0.32 -0.93 5.82
N SER A 96 -0.45 0.22 6.42
CA SER A 96 0.40 0.69 7.52
C SER A 96 -0.21 0.38 8.87
N THR A 97 0.62 0.43 9.90
CA THR A 97 0.20 0.36 11.30
C THR A 97 0.95 1.41 12.11
N LEU A 98 0.50 1.66 13.34
CA LEU A 98 1.12 2.64 14.23
C LEU A 98 2.57 2.30 14.61
N VAL A 99 3.01 1.07 14.38
CA VAL A 99 4.39 0.67 14.69
C VAL A 99 5.35 0.88 13.51
N LEU A 100 4.88 1.42 12.39
CA LEU A 100 5.71 1.63 11.21
C LEU A 100 6.88 2.59 11.47
N ASP A 101 6.69 3.61 12.32
CA ASP A 101 7.75 4.56 12.66
C ASP A 101 9.01 3.90 13.19
N SER A 102 8.86 2.79 13.93
CA SER A 102 10.02 2.07 14.48
C SER A 102 10.84 1.34 13.42
N THR A 103 10.30 1.24 12.20
CA THR A 103 10.94 0.53 11.08
C THR A 103 11.25 1.45 9.91
N GLU A 104 11.30 2.77 10.13
CA GLU A 104 11.47 3.77 9.05
C GLU A 104 12.68 3.50 8.17
N GLY A 105 13.82 3.14 8.77
CA GLY A 105 15.02 2.81 8.01
C GLY A 105 14.85 1.59 7.11
N GLU A 106 14.07 0.62 7.55
CA GLU A 106 13.74 -0.58 6.77
C GLU A 106 12.78 -0.25 5.64
N VAL A 107 11.83 0.67 5.87
CA VAL A 107 10.90 1.16 4.85
C VAL A 107 11.67 1.76 3.68
N LYS A 108 12.66 2.60 3.97
CA LYS A 108 13.48 3.23 2.94
C LYS A 108 14.21 2.17 2.11
N SER A 109 14.83 1.19 2.76
CA SER A 109 15.52 0.10 2.08
C SER A 109 14.56 -0.72 1.21
N PHE A 110 13.36 -0.98 1.68
CA PHE A 110 12.33 -1.69 0.94
C PHE A 110 11.92 -0.92 -0.32
N LEU A 111 11.66 0.38 -0.18
CA LEU A 111 11.26 1.22 -1.31
C LEU A 111 12.35 1.28 -2.39
N ASP A 112 13.61 1.34 -1.97
CA ASP A 112 14.72 1.41 -2.91
C ASP A 112 14.90 0.12 -3.70
N LEU A 113 14.49 -1.03 -3.14
CA LEU A 113 14.84 -2.34 -3.70
C LEU A 113 13.68 -3.11 -4.32
N ASN A 114 12.45 -2.98 -3.84
CA ASN A 114 11.44 -4.00 -4.10
C ASN A 114 10.05 -3.54 -4.55
N ILE A 115 9.73 -2.26 -4.50
CA ILE A 115 8.36 -1.84 -4.77
C ILE A 115 7.92 -2.13 -6.21
N PHE A 116 8.82 -1.99 -7.16
CA PHE A 116 8.53 -2.31 -8.57
C PHE A 116 8.27 -3.81 -8.76
N LYS A 117 9.10 -4.64 -8.12
CA LYS A 117 8.94 -6.10 -8.19
C LYS A 117 7.65 -6.54 -7.54
N LEU A 118 7.30 -5.94 -6.41
CA LEU A 118 6.07 -6.23 -5.72
C LEU A 118 4.86 -5.95 -6.60
N PHE A 119 4.81 -4.76 -7.17
CA PHE A 119 3.71 -4.35 -8.03
C PHE A 119 3.60 -5.24 -9.27
N ASP A 120 4.72 -5.48 -9.91
CA ASP A 120 4.77 -6.33 -11.10
C ASP A 120 4.25 -7.74 -10.80
N HIS A 121 4.68 -8.30 -9.70
CA HIS A 121 4.25 -9.64 -9.28
C HIS A 121 2.74 -9.69 -8.99
N MET A 122 2.19 -8.63 -8.40
CA MET A 122 0.78 -8.57 -8.04
C MET A 122 -0.17 -8.44 -9.23
N PHE A 123 0.21 -7.65 -10.22
CA PHE A 123 -0.71 -7.26 -11.27
C PHE A 123 -0.36 -7.81 -12.64
N ASN A 124 0.86 -8.26 -12.84
CA ASN A 124 1.33 -8.72 -14.15
C ASN A 124 1.68 -10.21 -14.20
N ASN A 125 1.41 -10.90 -13.12
CA ASN A 125 1.58 -12.36 -13.07
C ASN A 125 0.24 -13.06 -12.97
#